data_2a36c913f5641f4a9a7cfefb6aab6622
#
_entry.id   2a36c913f5641f4a9a7cfefb6aab6622
#
_cell.length_a   1.000
_cell.length_b   1.000
_cell.length_c   1.000
_cell.angle_alpha   90.00
_cell.angle_beta   90.00
_cell.angle_gamma   90.00
#
_symmetry.space_group_name_H-M   'P 1'
#
loop_
_entity.id
_entity.type
_entity.pdbx_description
1 polymer ?
#
loop_
_entity_poly.entity_id
_entity_poly.type
_entity_poly.pdbx_seq_one_letter_code
_entity_poly.pdbx_strand_id
1 'polypeptide(L)'
;ADRQKKGGVVKTALLFPPQWYPSQPYLALPTLKAHLESKGHEVDQFDFNIESYEIFLSRGYLDHCVETVQKRLSLPAYTSEEQEVKAVYRDILSDKAFLDSILNEVEDAKNVLRDEERFFQFETYKKAYTTLKMAMKLISYAHYPSRLDLDSFFMMGNPEENLSGILSATADPIRNPFIRMYEDYLLGNVAWDDYGLVGL
;
A
#
# COMPACT_ATOMS: atom_id res chain seq x y z
N ALA A 1 28.57 23.28 37.21
CA ALA A 1 28.09 21.96 37.63
C ALA A 1 27.24 21.40 36.49
N ASP A 2 27.89 20.62 35.67
CA ASP A 2 27.32 19.97 34.48
C ASP A 2 26.38 18.86 34.96
N ARG A 3 25.08 19.10 34.88
CA ARG A 3 24.10 18.03 34.95
C ARG A 3 24.06 17.34 33.59
N GLN A 4 24.99 16.45 33.32
CA GLN A 4 24.77 15.38 32.33
C GLN A 4 23.53 14.60 32.82
N LYS A 5 22.36 14.88 32.25
CA LYS A 5 21.22 13.96 32.30
C LYS A 5 21.73 12.66 31.67
N LYS A 6 21.91 11.62 32.49
CA LYS A 6 22.01 10.26 31.97
C LYS A 6 20.72 10.00 31.19
N GLY A 7 20.79 10.20 29.88
CA GLY A 7 19.71 9.80 28.98
C GLY A 7 19.54 8.29 29.13
N GLY A 8 18.41 7.86 29.65
CA GLY A 8 18.08 6.43 29.68
C GLY A 8 18.02 5.91 28.23
N VAL A 9 18.33 4.65 28.03
CA VAL A 9 18.09 3.97 26.77
C VAL A 9 16.60 4.08 26.45
N VAL A 10 16.27 4.66 25.31
CA VAL A 10 14.88 4.78 24.84
C VAL A 10 14.72 3.86 23.65
N LYS A 11 13.75 2.96 23.72
CA LYS A 11 13.34 2.17 22.56
C LYS A 11 12.54 3.04 21.62
N THR A 12 12.99 3.11 20.38
CA THR A 12 12.44 4.02 19.34
C THR A 12 11.88 3.22 18.18
N ALA A 13 10.66 3.52 17.73
CA ALA A 13 10.12 3.06 16.48
C ALA A 13 10.31 4.12 15.39
N LEU A 14 10.94 3.76 14.28
CA LEU A 14 11.02 4.58 13.08
C LEU A 14 10.09 4.02 12.02
N LEU A 15 9.23 4.86 11.48
CA LEU A 15 8.19 4.49 10.54
C LEU A 15 8.40 5.19 9.21
N PHE A 16 8.24 4.47 8.12
CA PHE A 16 8.12 5.05 6.79
C PHE A 16 6.73 4.77 6.22
N PRO A 17 5.86 5.78 6.14
CA PRO A 17 4.52 5.59 5.62
C PRO A 17 4.52 5.44 4.09
N PRO A 18 3.47 4.82 3.48
CA PRO A 18 3.26 4.95 2.06
C PRO A 18 2.85 6.39 1.70
N GLN A 19 3.07 6.88 0.52
CA GLN A 19 3.39 6.09 -0.66
C GLN A 19 4.72 6.54 -1.25
N TRP A 20 5.55 5.57 -1.58
CA TRP A 20 6.80 5.75 -2.31
C TRP A 20 6.99 4.59 -3.28
N TYR A 21 7.86 4.74 -4.27
CA TYR A 21 8.22 3.65 -5.16
C TYR A 21 8.72 2.41 -4.40
N PRO A 22 8.08 1.24 -4.51
CA PRO A 22 8.49 0.05 -3.78
C PRO A 22 9.84 -0.50 -4.25
N SER A 23 10.28 -0.12 -5.46
CA SER A 23 11.57 -0.49 -6.05
C SER A 23 12.71 0.46 -5.69
N GLN A 24 12.45 1.54 -4.99
CA GLN A 24 13.47 2.53 -4.59
C GLN A 24 13.63 2.50 -3.06
N PRO A 25 14.75 1.99 -2.54
CA PRO A 25 14.97 1.93 -1.10
C PRO A 25 15.03 3.34 -0.51
N TYR A 26 14.23 3.57 0.53
CA TYR A 26 14.25 4.83 1.26
C TYR A 26 15.35 4.80 2.33
N LEU A 27 16.49 5.39 2.00
CA LEU A 27 17.71 5.29 2.82
C LEU A 27 17.67 6.08 4.14
N ALA A 28 16.67 6.94 4.36
CA ALA A 28 16.60 7.72 5.60
C ALA A 28 16.40 6.84 6.83
N LEU A 29 15.52 5.83 6.77
CA LEU A 29 15.28 4.93 7.91
C LEU A 29 16.54 4.19 8.36
N PRO A 30 17.24 3.43 7.49
CA PRO A 30 18.44 2.72 7.92
C PRO A 30 19.55 3.66 8.37
N THR A 31 19.65 4.87 7.79
CA THR A 31 20.63 5.88 8.21
C THR A 31 20.32 6.40 9.60
N LEU A 32 19.05 6.74 9.88
CA LEU A 32 18.62 7.21 11.21
C LEU A 32 18.77 6.10 12.25
N LYS A 33 18.38 4.87 11.91
CA LYS A 33 18.56 3.70 12.77
C LYS A 33 20.02 3.53 13.17
N ALA A 34 20.92 3.45 12.19
CA ALA A 34 22.35 3.29 12.44
C ALA A 34 22.93 4.44 13.31
N HIS A 35 22.48 5.69 13.07
CA HIS A 35 22.91 6.83 13.88
C HIS A 35 22.45 6.71 15.35
N LEU A 36 21.16 6.41 15.57
CA LEU A 36 20.60 6.28 16.92
C LEU A 36 21.22 5.10 17.69
N GLU A 37 21.40 3.95 17.03
CA GLU A 37 22.07 2.79 17.61
C GLU A 37 23.52 3.10 17.99
N SER A 38 24.24 3.91 17.19
CA SER A 38 25.59 4.37 17.52
C SER A 38 25.64 5.27 18.76
N LYS A 39 24.49 5.81 19.19
CA LYS A 39 24.34 6.60 20.42
C LYS A 39 23.81 5.77 21.60
N GLY A 40 23.63 4.47 21.42
CA GLY A 40 23.19 3.55 22.45
C GLY A 40 21.66 3.45 22.63
N HIS A 41 20.89 3.90 21.64
CA HIS A 41 19.44 3.70 21.62
C HIS A 41 19.08 2.38 20.97
N GLU A 42 17.98 1.78 21.40
CA GLU A 42 17.36 0.62 20.74
C GLU A 42 16.37 1.13 19.69
N VAL A 43 16.47 0.64 18.44
CA VAL A 43 15.68 1.18 17.32
C VAL A 43 15.11 0.06 16.48
N ASP A 44 13.78 0.00 16.42
CA ASP A 44 13.06 -0.79 15.45
C ASP A 44 12.64 0.08 14.26
N GLN A 45 12.69 -0.52 13.07
CA GLN A 45 12.35 0.14 11.81
C GLN A 45 11.20 -0.58 11.15
N PHE A 46 10.17 0.17 10.74
CA PHE A 46 8.98 -0.31 10.06
C PHE A 46 8.84 0.40 8.72
N ASP A 47 9.01 -0.33 7.64
CA ASP A 47 8.77 0.18 6.29
C ASP A 47 7.34 -0.17 5.85
N PHE A 48 6.38 0.63 6.31
CA PHE A 48 4.97 0.44 5.96
C PHE A 48 4.68 0.67 4.48
N ASN A 49 5.59 1.32 3.77
CA ASN A 49 5.45 1.43 2.32
C ASN A 49 5.63 0.06 1.65
N ILE A 50 6.71 -0.64 1.95
CA ILE A 50 6.95 -1.98 1.40
C ILE A 50 5.89 -2.98 1.87
N GLU A 51 5.56 -2.95 3.17
CA GLU A 51 4.54 -3.82 3.74
C GLU A 51 3.16 -3.61 3.09
N SER A 52 2.82 -2.35 2.75
CA SER A 52 1.59 -2.04 2.01
C SER A 52 1.53 -2.76 0.67
N TYR A 53 2.60 -2.71 -0.10
CA TYR A 53 2.65 -3.38 -1.40
C TYR A 53 2.66 -4.90 -1.26
N GLU A 54 3.26 -5.45 -0.19
CA GLU A 54 3.16 -6.88 0.10
C GLU A 54 1.71 -7.33 0.29
N ILE A 55 0.93 -6.55 1.03
CA ILE A 55 -0.49 -6.81 1.28
C ILE A 55 -1.30 -6.61 0.01
N PHE A 56 -1.21 -5.46 -0.63
CA PHE A 56 -1.97 -5.12 -1.82
C PHE A 56 -1.74 -6.08 -2.98
N LEU A 57 -0.49 -6.49 -3.17
CA LEU A 57 -0.08 -7.42 -4.21
C LEU A 57 -0.10 -8.88 -3.72
N SER A 58 -0.94 -9.19 -2.76
CA SER A 58 -1.21 -10.57 -2.36
C SER A 58 -2.45 -11.12 -3.06
N ARG A 59 -2.44 -12.42 -3.32
CA ARG A 59 -3.61 -13.13 -3.86
C ARG A 59 -4.87 -12.86 -3.04
N GLY A 60 -4.76 -12.95 -1.70
CA GLY A 60 -5.91 -12.78 -0.81
C GLY A 60 -6.51 -11.38 -0.88
N TYR A 61 -5.68 -10.33 -0.98
CA TYR A 61 -6.19 -8.97 -1.14
C TYR A 61 -6.84 -8.76 -2.50
N LEU A 62 -6.28 -9.32 -3.57
CA LEU A 62 -6.86 -9.21 -4.91
C LEU A 62 -8.17 -9.98 -5.04
N ASP A 63 -8.30 -11.16 -4.42
CA ASP A 63 -9.59 -11.87 -4.33
C ASP A 63 -10.65 -11.00 -3.64
N HIS A 64 -10.30 -10.32 -2.53
CA HIS A 64 -11.18 -9.35 -1.87
C HIS A 64 -11.55 -8.17 -2.77
N CYS A 65 -10.64 -7.69 -3.61
CA CYS A 65 -10.94 -6.64 -4.60
C CYS A 65 -11.96 -7.12 -5.64
N VAL A 66 -11.83 -8.35 -6.14
CA VAL A 66 -12.81 -8.95 -7.05
C VAL A 66 -14.19 -9.03 -6.40
N GLU A 67 -14.28 -9.53 -5.17
CA GLU A 67 -15.54 -9.57 -4.41
C GLU A 67 -16.14 -8.17 -4.22
N THR A 68 -15.32 -7.18 -3.93
CA THR A 68 -15.75 -5.80 -3.77
C THR A 68 -16.34 -5.23 -5.07
N VAL A 69 -15.69 -5.47 -6.21
CA VAL A 69 -16.19 -5.07 -7.53
C VAL A 69 -17.51 -5.77 -7.86
N GLN A 70 -17.63 -7.08 -7.59
CA GLN A 70 -18.87 -7.84 -7.76
C GLN A 70 -20.01 -7.28 -6.91
N LYS A 71 -19.73 -6.98 -5.65
CA LYS A 71 -20.71 -6.38 -4.72
C LYS A 71 -21.15 -5.01 -5.21
N ARG A 72 -20.24 -4.15 -5.63
CA ARG A 72 -20.57 -2.82 -6.18
C ARG A 72 -21.38 -2.92 -7.48
N LEU A 73 -21.09 -3.89 -8.33
CA LEU A 73 -21.87 -4.13 -9.54
C LEU A 73 -23.33 -4.48 -9.23
N SER A 74 -23.60 -5.20 -8.14
CA SER A 74 -24.95 -5.61 -7.74
C SER A 74 -25.80 -4.47 -7.14
N LEU A 75 -25.16 -3.37 -6.68
CA LEU A 75 -25.88 -2.23 -6.13
C LEU A 75 -26.67 -1.48 -7.24
N PRO A 76 -27.76 -0.76 -6.93
CA PRO A 76 -28.44 0.10 -7.90
C PRO A 76 -27.49 1.20 -8.43
N ALA A 77 -27.71 1.66 -9.65
CA ALA A 77 -27.03 2.82 -10.22
C ALA A 77 -28.09 3.86 -10.61
N TYR A 78 -27.98 5.05 -10.01
CA TYR A 78 -28.97 6.11 -10.16
C TYR A 78 -28.48 7.25 -11.06
N THR A 79 -27.16 7.37 -11.26
CA THR A 79 -26.55 8.39 -12.10
C THR A 79 -25.90 7.77 -13.34
N SER A 80 -25.67 8.61 -14.37
CA SER A 80 -24.95 8.19 -15.57
C SER A 80 -23.51 7.77 -15.26
N GLU A 81 -22.85 8.49 -14.36
CA GLU A 81 -21.48 8.17 -13.91
C GLU A 81 -21.43 6.79 -13.24
N GLU A 82 -22.37 6.48 -12.34
CA GLU A 82 -22.45 5.15 -11.72
C GLU A 82 -22.71 4.04 -12.74
N GLN A 83 -23.48 4.32 -13.80
CA GLN A 83 -23.72 3.38 -14.87
C GLN A 83 -22.47 3.10 -15.70
N GLU A 84 -21.68 4.14 -16.00
CA GLU A 84 -20.39 4.02 -16.70
C GLU A 84 -19.40 3.19 -15.88
N VAL A 85 -19.30 3.46 -14.59
CA VAL A 85 -18.46 2.67 -13.67
C VAL A 85 -18.88 1.21 -13.65
N LYS A 86 -20.18 0.92 -13.63
CA LYS A 86 -20.68 -0.44 -13.70
C LYS A 86 -20.40 -1.14 -15.03
N ALA A 87 -20.35 -0.41 -16.13
CA ALA A 87 -19.92 -0.98 -17.41
C ALA A 87 -18.46 -1.45 -17.30
N VAL A 88 -17.58 -0.64 -16.75
CA VAL A 88 -16.18 -1.02 -16.49
C VAL A 88 -16.07 -2.25 -15.58
N TYR A 89 -16.88 -2.32 -14.52
CA TYR A 89 -16.90 -3.49 -13.63
C TYR A 89 -17.35 -4.78 -14.37
N ARG A 90 -18.35 -4.69 -15.24
CA ARG A 90 -18.78 -5.85 -16.05
C ARG A 90 -17.68 -6.32 -16.98
N ASP A 91 -17.00 -5.39 -17.65
CA ASP A 91 -15.93 -5.72 -18.58
C ASP A 91 -14.79 -6.46 -17.86
N ILE A 92 -14.35 -5.97 -16.71
CA ILE A 92 -13.31 -6.61 -15.90
C ILE A 92 -13.72 -8.00 -15.43
N LEU A 93 -14.93 -8.13 -14.89
CA LEU A 93 -15.43 -9.42 -14.39
C LEU A 93 -15.73 -10.41 -15.51
N SER A 94 -15.96 -9.95 -16.74
CA SER A 94 -16.14 -10.80 -17.92
C SER A 94 -14.83 -11.34 -18.48
N ASP A 95 -13.73 -10.63 -18.27
CA ASP A 95 -12.39 -11.05 -18.71
C ASP A 95 -11.77 -12.00 -17.68
N LYS A 96 -12.25 -13.24 -17.69
CA LYS A 96 -11.74 -14.28 -16.78
C LYS A 96 -10.25 -14.57 -16.98
N ALA A 97 -9.77 -14.54 -18.23
CA ALA A 97 -8.37 -14.78 -18.51
C ALA A 97 -7.47 -13.71 -17.89
N PHE A 98 -7.91 -12.46 -17.92
CA PHE A 98 -7.24 -11.35 -17.27
C PHE A 98 -7.21 -11.53 -15.75
N LEU A 99 -8.35 -11.82 -15.12
CA LEU A 99 -8.42 -12.03 -13.67
C LEU A 99 -7.59 -13.23 -13.23
N ASP A 100 -7.72 -14.36 -13.91
CA ASP A 100 -6.96 -15.57 -13.59
C ASP A 100 -5.45 -15.37 -13.72
N SER A 101 -5.01 -14.61 -14.74
CA SER A 101 -3.60 -14.27 -14.92
C SER A 101 -3.08 -13.45 -13.72
N ILE A 102 -3.79 -12.38 -13.33
CA ILE A 102 -3.36 -11.55 -12.21
C ILE A 102 -3.34 -12.37 -10.92
N LEU A 103 -4.45 -13.03 -10.59
CA LEU A 103 -4.60 -13.76 -9.33
C LEU A 103 -3.60 -14.91 -9.17
N ASN A 104 -3.23 -15.57 -10.26
CA ASN A 104 -2.31 -16.69 -10.21
C ASN A 104 -0.83 -16.29 -10.33
N GLU A 105 -0.54 -15.14 -10.94
CA GLU A 105 0.82 -14.74 -11.26
C GLU A 105 1.38 -13.63 -10.35
N VAL A 106 0.55 -12.97 -9.52
CA VAL A 106 0.97 -11.81 -8.71
C VAL A 106 2.11 -12.15 -7.75
N GLU A 107 2.05 -13.30 -7.09
CA GLU A 107 3.10 -13.72 -6.15
C GLU A 107 4.41 -14.03 -6.88
N ASP A 108 4.33 -14.72 -8.02
CA ASP A 108 5.53 -14.96 -8.84
C ASP A 108 6.08 -13.66 -9.43
N ALA A 109 5.23 -12.73 -9.81
CA ALA A 109 5.65 -11.41 -10.31
C ALA A 109 6.45 -10.62 -9.26
N LYS A 110 6.05 -10.65 -7.98
CA LYS A 110 6.86 -10.09 -6.90
C LYS A 110 8.21 -10.80 -6.76
N ASN A 111 8.21 -12.12 -6.83
CA ASN A 111 9.43 -12.91 -6.72
C ASN A 111 10.40 -12.64 -7.87
N VAL A 112 9.91 -12.43 -9.11
CA VAL A 112 10.75 -12.02 -10.25
C VAL A 112 11.53 -10.73 -9.95
N LEU A 113 10.86 -9.74 -9.32
CA LEU A 113 11.52 -8.46 -9.02
C LEU A 113 12.59 -8.56 -7.92
N ARG A 114 12.61 -9.66 -7.16
CA ARG A 114 13.58 -9.93 -6.07
C ARG A 114 14.65 -10.93 -6.44
N ASP A 115 14.48 -11.61 -7.54
CA ASP A 115 15.40 -12.66 -8.01
C ASP A 115 16.49 -12.03 -8.89
N GLU A 116 17.75 -12.19 -8.47
CA GLU A 116 18.90 -11.57 -9.13
C GLU A 116 19.07 -12.02 -10.60
N GLU A 117 18.67 -13.23 -10.95
CA GLU A 117 18.79 -13.73 -12.33
C GLU A 117 17.57 -13.36 -13.17
N ARG A 118 16.37 -13.56 -12.63
CA ARG A 118 15.09 -13.33 -13.33
C ARG A 118 14.83 -11.85 -13.59
N PHE A 119 15.25 -10.98 -12.67
CA PHE A 119 15.11 -9.54 -12.79
C PHE A 119 15.79 -8.98 -14.06
N PHE A 120 16.96 -9.49 -14.40
CA PHE A 120 17.72 -9.06 -15.59
C PHE A 120 17.26 -9.71 -16.90
N GLN A 121 16.32 -10.65 -16.86
CA GLN A 121 15.70 -11.23 -18.05
C GLN A 121 14.56 -10.32 -18.53
N PHE A 122 14.80 -9.53 -19.54
CA PHE A 122 13.90 -8.44 -19.96
C PHE A 122 12.44 -8.88 -20.14
N GLU A 123 12.16 -10.00 -20.84
CA GLU A 123 10.78 -10.45 -21.05
C GLU A 123 10.12 -10.94 -19.74
N THR A 124 10.89 -11.60 -18.88
CA THR A 124 10.43 -12.04 -17.55
C THR A 124 10.09 -10.84 -16.66
N TYR A 125 11.00 -9.87 -16.58
CA TYR A 125 10.78 -8.61 -15.87
C TYR A 125 9.57 -7.87 -16.42
N LYS A 126 9.47 -7.68 -17.74
CA LYS A 126 8.36 -6.98 -18.39
C LYS A 126 7.02 -7.64 -18.09
N LYS A 127 6.95 -8.98 -18.15
CA LYS A 127 5.73 -9.72 -17.80
C LYS A 127 5.37 -9.47 -16.32
N ALA A 128 6.30 -9.64 -15.40
CA ALA A 128 6.09 -9.43 -13.98
C ALA A 128 5.61 -8.01 -13.68
N TYR A 129 6.30 -6.99 -14.21
CA TYR A 129 5.92 -5.59 -14.03
C TYR A 129 4.51 -5.29 -14.55
N THR A 130 4.15 -5.87 -15.72
CA THR A 130 2.81 -5.73 -16.29
C THR A 130 1.75 -6.37 -15.39
N THR A 131 2.00 -7.56 -14.86
CA THR A 131 1.10 -8.25 -13.91
C THR A 131 0.87 -7.39 -12.67
N LEU A 132 1.93 -6.82 -12.07
CA LEU A 132 1.80 -5.95 -10.91
C LEU A 132 1.01 -4.67 -11.21
N LYS A 133 1.24 -4.04 -12.36
CA LYS A 133 0.43 -2.87 -12.79
C LYS A 133 -1.03 -3.21 -12.99
N MET A 134 -1.34 -4.38 -13.54
CA MET A 134 -2.72 -4.83 -13.70
C MET A 134 -3.38 -5.14 -12.35
N ALA A 135 -2.64 -5.69 -11.39
CA ALA A 135 -3.10 -5.86 -10.01
C ALA A 135 -3.44 -4.51 -9.36
N MET A 136 -2.58 -3.48 -9.51
CA MET A 136 -2.89 -2.13 -9.02
C MET A 136 -4.12 -1.52 -9.68
N LYS A 137 -4.35 -1.81 -10.94
CA LYS A 137 -5.55 -1.39 -11.65
C LYS A 137 -6.82 -2.05 -11.08
N LEU A 138 -6.78 -3.35 -10.77
CA LEU A 138 -7.87 -4.06 -10.11
C LEU A 138 -8.18 -3.45 -8.73
N ILE A 139 -7.15 -3.14 -7.94
CA ILE A 139 -7.29 -2.47 -6.65
C ILE A 139 -7.96 -1.10 -6.83
N SER A 140 -7.51 -0.31 -7.82
CA SER A 140 -8.12 0.99 -8.13
C SER A 140 -9.61 0.88 -8.43
N TYR A 141 -10.04 -0.17 -9.13
CA TYR A 141 -11.47 -0.40 -9.39
C TYR A 141 -12.25 -0.77 -8.13
N ALA A 142 -11.66 -1.55 -7.24
CA ALA A 142 -12.28 -1.87 -5.95
C ALA A 142 -12.42 -0.61 -5.06
N HIS A 143 -11.56 0.38 -5.21
CA HIS A 143 -11.55 1.62 -4.45
C HIS A 143 -11.96 2.87 -5.27
N TYR A 144 -12.64 2.65 -6.41
CA TYR A 144 -13.08 3.74 -7.27
C TYR A 144 -13.85 4.82 -6.47
N PRO A 145 -13.66 6.12 -6.75
CA PRO A 145 -12.93 6.72 -7.88
C PRO A 145 -11.42 6.90 -7.65
N SER A 146 -10.87 6.44 -6.54
CA SER A 146 -9.44 6.55 -6.29
C SER A 146 -8.60 5.71 -7.25
N ARG A 147 -7.38 6.13 -7.48
CA ARG A 147 -6.42 5.43 -8.34
C ARG A 147 -5.14 5.15 -7.57
N LEU A 148 -4.75 3.90 -7.56
CA LEU A 148 -3.50 3.42 -6.99
C LEU A 148 -2.63 2.83 -8.10
N ASP A 149 -1.40 3.32 -8.23
CA ASP A 149 -0.36 2.73 -9.05
C ASP A 149 0.88 2.44 -8.19
N LEU A 150 1.91 1.87 -8.77
CA LEU A 150 3.15 1.56 -8.06
C LEU A 150 3.88 2.82 -7.55
N ASP A 151 3.60 3.97 -8.13
CA ASP A 151 4.30 5.22 -7.87
C ASP A 151 3.39 6.36 -7.41
N SER A 152 2.08 6.15 -7.41
CA SER A 152 1.13 7.24 -7.15
C SER A 152 -0.20 6.76 -6.59
N PHE A 153 -0.75 7.56 -5.70
CA PHE A 153 -2.11 7.41 -5.21
C PHE A 153 -2.86 8.73 -5.37
N PHE A 154 -3.99 8.68 -6.04
CA PHE A 154 -4.87 9.82 -6.23
C PHE A 154 -6.26 9.49 -5.70
N MET A 155 -6.70 10.25 -4.71
CA MET A 155 -8.05 10.16 -4.19
C MET A 155 -8.93 11.17 -4.94
N MET A 156 -9.62 10.70 -5.97
CA MET A 156 -10.53 11.54 -6.76
C MET A 156 -11.84 11.79 -6.01
N GLY A 157 -12.46 12.93 -6.28
CA GLY A 157 -13.74 13.33 -5.67
C GLY A 157 -13.58 14.07 -4.34
N ASN A 158 -12.36 14.48 -3.99
CA ASN A 158 -12.11 15.41 -2.90
C ASN A 158 -11.56 16.73 -3.48
N PRO A 159 -12.43 17.67 -3.89
CA PRO A 159 -12.02 18.86 -4.62
C PRO A 159 -11.29 19.89 -3.77
N GLU A 160 -11.26 19.69 -2.45
CA GLU A 160 -10.74 20.68 -1.52
C GLU A 160 -9.38 20.28 -0.98
N GLU A 161 -8.33 20.94 -1.48
CA GLU A 161 -6.97 20.87 -0.93
C GLU A 161 -6.88 21.63 0.43
N ASN A 162 -7.84 21.37 1.31
CA ASN A 162 -7.90 21.96 2.64
C ASN A 162 -7.99 20.89 3.72
N LEU A 163 -7.90 21.32 4.97
CA LEU A 163 -7.96 20.42 6.12
C LEU A 163 -9.23 19.55 6.15
N SER A 164 -10.38 20.12 5.78
CA SER A 164 -11.66 19.37 5.74
C SER A 164 -11.60 18.25 4.68
N GLY A 165 -11.02 18.54 3.52
CA GLY A 165 -10.81 17.55 2.47
C GLY A 165 -9.88 16.42 2.92
N ILE A 166 -8.76 16.76 3.57
CA ILE A 166 -7.81 15.77 4.12
C ILE A 166 -8.50 14.89 5.16
N LEU A 167 -9.24 15.50 6.11
CA LEU A 167 -9.96 14.75 7.15
C LEU A 167 -11.05 13.85 6.55
N SER A 168 -11.76 14.32 5.54
CA SER A 168 -12.73 13.50 4.81
C SER A 168 -12.06 12.32 4.10
N ALA A 169 -10.91 12.55 3.48
CA ALA A 169 -10.13 11.53 2.81
C ALA A 169 -9.62 10.46 3.78
N THR A 170 -9.16 10.86 4.96
CA THR A 170 -8.69 9.93 6.01
C THR A 170 -9.82 9.18 6.71
N ALA A 171 -11.07 9.62 6.56
CA ALA A 171 -12.25 8.98 7.14
C ALA A 171 -12.97 8.02 6.17
N ASP A 172 -12.49 7.87 4.93
CA ASP A 172 -13.17 7.05 3.92
C ASP A 172 -12.39 5.78 3.56
N PRO A 173 -12.62 4.68 4.30
CA PRO A 173 -11.93 3.41 4.05
C PRO A 173 -12.38 2.73 2.75
N ILE A 174 -13.45 3.23 2.11
CA ILE A 174 -13.94 2.67 0.84
C ILE A 174 -13.09 3.21 -0.32
N ARG A 175 -12.79 4.52 -0.31
CA ARG A 175 -12.00 5.16 -1.35
C ARG A 175 -10.51 5.18 -1.05
N ASN A 176 -10.12 5.07 0.22
CA ASN A 176 -8.73 5.05 0.62
C ASN A 176 -8.33 3.64 1.12
N PRO A 177 -7.65 2.83 0.29
CA PRO A 177 -7.27 1.47 0.65
C PRO A 177 -6.28 1.41 1.83
N PHE A 178 -5.50 2.48 2.05
CA PHE A 178 -4.50 2.52 3.09
C PHE A 178 -5.09 2.56 4.51
N ILE A 179 -6.28 3.12 4.70
CA ILE A 179 -6.88 3.22 6.05
C ILE A 179 -7.06 1.83 6.66
N ARG A 180 -7.79 0.94 5.96
CA ARG A 180 -8.00 -0.43 6.44
C ARG A 180 -6.70 -1.20 6.57
N MET A 181 -5.80 -1.00 5.64
CA MET A 181 -4.51 -1.65 5.69
C MET A 181 -3.73 -1.22 6.94
N TYR A 182 -3.73 0.07 7.28
CA TYR A 182 -3.11 0.54 8.52
C TYR A 182 -3.78 -0.05 9.76
N GLU A 183 -5.10 0.03 9.85
CA GLU A 183 -5.85 -0.44 11.02
C GLU A 183 -5.77 -1.95 11.18
N ASP A 184 -6.02 -2.70 10.10
CA ASP A 184 -6.21 -4.15 10.18
C ASP A 184 -4.88 -4.93 10.17
N TYR A 185 -3.83 -4.40 9.52
CA TYR A 185 -2.61 -5.15 9.24
C TYR A 185 -1.34 -4.56 9.84
N LEU A 186 -1.18 -3.25 9.81
CA LEU A 186 0.09 -2.63 10.20
C LEU A 186 0.10 -2.19 11.66
N LEU A 187 -0.85 -1.36 12.08
CA LEU A 187 -0.85 -0.81 13.43
C LEU A 187 -1.17 -1.86 14.49
N GLY A 188 -2.04 -2.81 14.19
CA GLY A 188 -2.42 -3.88 15.12
C GLY A 188 -1.32 -4.90 15.41
N ASN A 189 -0.30 -4.98 14.57
CA ASN A 189 0.79 -5.96 14.72
C ASN A 189 2.02 -5.42 15.47
N VAL A 190 2.01 -4.16 15.88
CA VAL A 190 3.11 -3.53 16.62
C VAL A 190 2.71 -3.28 18.06
N ALA A 191 3.52 -3.73 19.01
CA ALA A 191 3.35 -3.48 20.45
C ALA A 191 3.81 -2.04 20.78
N TRP A 192 2.99 -1.05 20.46
CA TRP A 192 3.31 0.38 20.57
C TRP A 192 3.71 0.81 21.97
N ASP A 193 3.17 0.18 23.00
CA ASP A 193 3.46 0.46 24.41
C ASP A 193 4.93 0.16 24.79
N ASP A 194 5.65 -0.62 23.97
CA ASP A 194 7.06 -0.90 24.17
C ASP A 194 7.98 0.26 23.77
N TYR A 195 7.46 1.26 23.04
CA TYR A 195 8.25 2.35 22.49
C TYR A 195 8.08 3.63 23.30
N GLY A 196 9.20 4.22 23.68
CA GLY A 196 9.24 5.55 24.33
C GLY A 196 9.25 6.72 23.34
N LEU A 197 9.54 6.44 22.06
CA LEU A 197 9.55 7.43 20.97
C LEU A 197 9.10 6.78 19.66
N VAL A 198 8.26 7.50 18.91
CA VAL A 198 7.88 7.15 17.54
C VAL A 198 8.26 8.28 16.61
N GLY A 199 9.01 7.97 15.56
CA GLY A 199 9.44 8.91 14.50
C GLY A 199 8.86 8.51 13.13
N LEU A 200 8.46 9.52 12.34
CA LEU A 200 7.99 9.40 10.96
C LEU A 200 9.01 10.02 10.02
#